data_20bcf866ed4c3ea9b49d7185ded9bdc6
#
_entry.id   20bcf866ed4c3ea9b49d7185ded9bdc6
#
_cell.length_a   1.000
_cell.length_b   1.000
_cell.length_c   1.000
_cell.angle_alpha   90.00
_cell.angle_beta   90.00
_cell.angle_gamma   90.00
#
_symmetry.space_group_name_H-M   'P 1'
#
loop_
_entity.id
_entity.type
_entity.pdbx_description
1 polymer ?
#
loop_
_entity_poly.entity_id
_entity_poly.type
_entity_poly.pdbx_seq_one_letter_code
_entity_poly.pdbx_strand_id
1 'polypeptide(L)'
;MNDKIRENMEVIGADGVHVGTVDHIEGARIKLKKSDNFGKHEGHHHYIELGFVADVEGERVRLSANADIAVTLEEEASGRPVKL
;
A
#
# COMPACT_ATOMS: atom_id res chain seq x y z
N MET A 1 -0.62 12.58 10.15
CA MET A 1 -0.88 11.16 9.90
C MET A 1 0.33 10.41 9.35
N ASN A 2 1.11 11.06 8.47
CA ASN A 2 2.27 10.40 7.86
C ASN A 2 3.31 9.91 8.87
N ASP A 3 3.45 10.62 9.98
CA ASP A 3 4.45 10.30 10.99
C ASP A 3 4.12 9.00 11.75
N LYS A 4 2.91 8.49 11.61
CA LYS A 4 2.53 7.21 12.23
C LYS A 4 2.79 6.02 11.31
N ILE A 5 3.03 6.27 10.04
CA ILE A 5 3.27 5.21 9.05
C ILE A 5 4.77 5.05 8.91
N ARG A 6 5.28 3.85 9.22
CA ARG A 6 6.71 3.58 9.26
C ARG A 6 7.05 2.38 8.40
N GLU A 7 8.32 2.28 8.06
CA GLU A 7 8.85 1.15 7.33
C GLU A 7 8.50 -0.17 8.02
N ASN A 8 8.19 -1.16 7.21
CA ASN A 8 7.85 -2.52 7.63
C ASN A 8 6.47 -2.70 8.25
N MET A 9 5.67 -1.64 8.33
CA MET A 9 4.30 -1.80 8.78
C MET A 9 3.48 -2.53 7.72
N GLU A 10 2.57 -3.36 8.17
CA GLU A 10 1.65 -4.08 7.28
C GLU A 10 0.56 -3.14 6.78
N VAL A 11 0.25 -3.21 5.48
CA VAL A 11 -0.88 -2.50 4.90
C VAL A 11 -2.00 -3.51 4.71
N ILE A 12 -3.16 -3.20 5.25
CA ILE A 12 -4.35 -4.07 5.18
C ILE A 12 -5.51 -3.30 4.58
N GLY A 13 -6.43 -4.03 3.97
CA GLY A 13 -7.67 -3.44 3.49
C GLY A 13 -8.61 -3.13 4.65
N ALA A 14 -9.74 -2.52 4.33
CA ALA A 14 -10.78 -2.23 5.32
C ALA A 14 -11.30 -3.52 5.96
N ASP A 15 -11.20 -4.64 5.23
CA ASP A 15 -11.60 -5.96 5.71
C ASP A 15 -10.50 -6.67 6.51
N GLY A 16 -9.34 -6.04 6.70
CA GLY A 16 -8.24 -6.62 7.46
C GLY A 16 -7.35 -7.56 6.68
N VAL A 17 -7.60 -7.73 5.38
CA VAL A 17 -6.82 -8.64 4.55
C VAL A 17 -5.53 -7.94 4.10
N HIS A 18 -4.42 -8.68 4.10
CA HIS A 18 -3.11 -8.15 3.74
C HIS A 18 -3.09 -7.59 2.32
N VAL A 19 -2.51 -6.39 2.17
CA VAL A 19 -2.32 -5.74 0.87
C VAL A 19 -0.84 -5.68 0.53
N GLY A 20 -0.02 -5.27 1.48
CA GLY A 20 1.41 -5.14 1.25
C GLY A 20 2.14 -4.71 2.51
N THR A 21 3.40 -4.33 2.36
CA THR A 21 4.24 -3.86 3.45
C THR A 21 4.86 -2.53 3.07
N VAL A 22 4.87 -1.59 4.00
CA VAL A 22 5.43 -0.26 3.77
C VAL A 22 6.94 -0.34 3.57
N ASP A 23 7.43 0.20 2.46
CA ASP A 23 8.86 0.48 2.28
C ASP A 23 9.14 1.83 2.94
N HIS A 24 8.52 2.88 2.44
CA HIS A 24 8.58 4.21 3.06
C HIS A 24 7.53 5.11 2.40
N ILE A 25 7.41 6.34 2.91
CA ILE A 25 6.52 7.34 2.34
C ILE A 25 7.31 8.16 1.31
N GLU A 26 6.75 8.33 0.13
CA GLU A 26 7.29 9.23 -0.89
C GLU A 26 6.22 10.24 -1.28
N GLY A 27 6.40 11.48 -0.82
CA GLY A 27 5.42 12.53 -1.07
C GLY A 27 4.07 12.16 -0.46
N ALA A 28 3.04 12.10 -1.28
CA ALA A 28 1.68 11.78 -0.84
C ALA A 28 1.33 10.30 -1.06
N ARG A 29 2.33 9.43 -1.23
CA ARG A 29 2.10 8.01 -1.52
C ARG A 29 2.90 7.14 -0.59
N ILE A 30 2.35 5.96 -0.31
CA ILE A 30 3.07 4.89 0.39
C ILE A 30 3.73 4.02 -0.66
N LYS A 31 5.05 3.87 -0.57
CA LYS A 31 5.78 2.93 -1.42
C LYS A 31 5.76 1.56 -0.74
N LEU A 32 5.29 0.55 -1.46
CA LEU A 32 5.21 -0.81 -0.95
C LEU A 32 6.46 -1.59 -1.32
N LYS A 33 6.84 -2.54 -0.47
CA LYS A 33 8.02 -3.37 -0.72
C LYS A 33 7.77 -4.33 -1.87
N LYS A 34 8.82 -4.58 -2.66
CA LYS A 34 8.75 -5.51 -3.79
C LYS A 34 8.39 -6.93 -3.36
N SER A 35 8.84 -7.33 -2.18
CA SER A 35 8.66 -8.70 -1.71
C SER A 35 7.21 -9.06 -1.47
N ASP A 36 6.32 -8.07 -1.42
CA ASP A 36 4.90 -8.31 -1.24
C ASP A 36 4.15 -8.46 -2.56
N ASN A 37 4.85 -8.37 -3.67
CA ASN A 37 4.21 -8.49 -4.97
C ASN A 37 3.97 -9.95 -5.29
N PHE A 38 2.84 -10.23 -5.92
CA PHE A 38 2.46 -11.59 -6.29
C PHE A 38 2.59 -11.77 -7.80
N GLY A 39 3.18 -12.89 -8.21
CA GLY A 39 3.19 -13.30 -9.61
C GLY A 39 3.81 -12.25 -10.51
N LYS A 40 3.01 -11.72 -11.43
CA LYS A 40 3.47 -10.86 -12.51
C LYS A 40 4.11 -9.56 -12.04
N HIS A 41 3.87 -9.18 -10.80
CA HIS A 41 4.33 -7.87 -10.31
C HIS A 41 5.58 -7.97 -9.45
N GLU A 42 6.20 -9.14 -9.41
CA GLU A 42 7.46 -9.31 -8.70
C GLU A 42 8.52 -8.39 -9.26
N GLY A 43 9.29 -7.79 -8.36
CA GLY A 43 10.39 -6.94 -8.74
C GLY A 43 10.02 -5.49 -8.96
N HIS A 44 8.73 -5.16 -8.88
CA HIS A 44 8.27 -3.77 -9.02
C HIS A 44 7.81 -3.23 -7.68
N HIS A 45 8.13 -1.96 -7.41
CA HIS A 45 7.52 -1.26 -6.29
C HIS A 45 6.17 -0.73 -6.73
N HIS A 46 5.18 -0.91 -5.88
CA HIS A 46 3.85 -0.35 -6.09
C HIS A 46 3.63 0.77 -5.08
N TYR A 47 2.76 1.69 -5.43
CA TYR A 47 2.47 2.86 -4.61
C TYR A 47 0.97 2.93 -4.36
N ILE A 48 0.60 3.40 -3.17
CA ILE A 48 -0.80 3.67 -2.86
C ILE A 48 -0.89 5.05 -2.24
N GLU A 49 -1.87 5.83 -2.69
CA GLU A 49 -1.99 7.21 -2.23
C GLU A 49 -2.43 7.27 -0.77
N LEU A 50 -1.84 8.20 -0.02
CA LEU A 50 -2.18 8.40 1.38
C LEU A 50 -3.65 8.70 1.60
N GLY A 51 -4.33 9.26 0.58
CA GLY A 51 -5.76 9.53 0.64
C GLY A 51 -6.62 8.29 0.85
N PHE A 52 -6.07 7.10 0.60
CA PHE A 52 -6.81 5.85 0.82
C PHE A 52 -6.60 5.27 2.22
N VAL A 53 -5.80 5.91 3.06
CA VAL A 53 -5.57 5.45 4.43
C VAL A 53 -6.75 5.89 5.30
N ALA A 54 -7.40 4.92 5.94
CA ALA A 54 -8.50 5.19 6.85
C ALA A 54 -7.99 5.37 8.27
N ASP A 55 -6.99 4.58 8.68
CA ASP A 55 -6.50 4.62 10.06
C ASP A 55 -5.14 3.95 10.14
N VAL A 56 -4.43 4.22 11.22
CA VAL A 56 -3.19 3.52 11.56
C VAL A 56 -3.41 2.86 12.90
N GLU A 57 -3.38 1.53 12.93
CA GLU A 57 -3.71 0.73 14.09
C GLU A 57 -2.48 -0.06 14.52
N GLY A 58 -1.76 0.45 15.52
CA GLY A 58 -0.54 -0.19 15.99
C GLY A 58 0.49 -0.27 14.87
N GLU A 59 0.85 -1.49 14.46
CA GLU A 59 1.81 -1.72 13.39
C GLU A 59 1.15 -1.94 12.03
N ARG A 60 -0.13 -1.58 11.89
CA ARG A 60 -0.86 -1.79 10.64
C ARG A 60 -1.46 -0.50 10.11
N VAL A 61 -1.38 -0.35 8.78
CA VAL A 61 -2.03 0.75 8.07
C VAL A 61 -3.31 0.19 7.45
N ARG A 62 -4.46 0.65 7.93
CA ARG A 62 -5.76 0.19 7.40
C ARG A 62 -6.23 1.14 6.32
N LEU A 63 -6.57 0.59 5.17
CA LEU A 63 -7.07 1.37 4.04
C LEU A 63 -8.59 1.50 4.12
N SER A 64 -9.12 2.46 3.37
CA SER A 64 -10.57 2.72 3.32
C SER A 64 -11.31 1.73 2.42
N ALA A 65 -10.59 0.97 1.59
CA ALA A 65 -11.17 -0.01 0.70
C ALA A 65 -10.74 -1.41 1.10
N ASN A 66 -11.58 -2.40 0.79
CA ASN A 66 -11.22 -3.81 1.00
C ASN A 66 -10.02 -4.18 0.14
N ALA A 67 -9.29 -5.23 0.52
CA ALA A 67 -8.03 -5.57 -0.12
C ALA A 67 -8.18 -5.83 -1.63
N ASP A 68 -9.25 -6.48 -2.04
CA ASP A 68 -9.47 -6.78 -3.47
C ASP A 68 -9.68 -5.51 -4.29
N ILE A 69 -10.24 -4.47 -3.67
CA ILE A 69 -10.38 -3.17 -4.31
C ILE A 69 -9.07 -2.39 -4.21
N ALA A 70 -8.42 -2.44 -3.05
CA ALA A 70 -7.20 -1.68 -2.81
C ALA A 70 -6.09 -2.02 -3.81
N VAL A 71 -5.96 -3.30 -4.18
CA VAL A 71 -4.92 -3.70 -5.13
C VAL A 71 -5.15 -3.08 -6.51
N THR A 72 -6.40 -2.73 -6.84
CA THR A 72 -6.69 -2.04 -8.11
C THR A 72 -6.35 -0.56 -8.06
N LEU A 73 -6.11 -0.02 -6.85
CA LEU A 73 -5.77 1.38 -6.65
C LEU A 73 -4.27 1.60 -6.57
N GLU A 74 -3.48 0.54 -6.65
CA GLU A 74 -2.02 0.66 -6.60
C GLU A 74 -1.50 1.30 -7.88
N GLU A 75 -0.42 2.07 -7.73
CA GLU A 75 0.17 2.82 -8.82
C GLU A 75 1.63 2.44 -9.01
N GLU A 76 2.13 2.63 -10.23
CA GLU A 76 3.56 2.56 -10.52
C GLU A 76 4.20 3.89 -10.12
N ALA A 77 5.53 3.92 -10.11
CA ALA A 77 6.27 5.13 -9.74
C ALA A 77 5.87 6.35 -10.58
N SER A 78 5.45 6.11 -11.83
CA SER A 78 5.02 7.18 -12.74
C SER A 78 3.64 7.74 -12.39
N GLY A 79 2.92 7.13 -11.46
CA GLY A 79 1.54 7.47 -11.13
C GLY A 79 0.50 6.74 -11.95
N ARG A 80 0.92 5.89 -12.87
CA ARG A 80 -0.01 5.09 -13.67
C ARG A 80 -0.54 3.93 -12.85
N PRO A 81 -1.80 3.55 -13.06
CA PRO A 81 -2.33 2.36 -12.39
C PRO A 81 -1.54 1.12 -12.78
N VAL A 82 -1.38 0.22 -11.82
CA VAL A 82 -0.75 -1.07 -12.08
C VAL A 82 -1.74 -1.92 -12.87
N LYS A 83 -1.26 -2.54 -13.94
CA LYS A 83 -2.09 -3.46 -14.72
C LYS A 83 -2.01 -4.84 -14.10
N LEU A 84 -3.14 -5.34 -13.71
CA LEU A 84 -3.25 -6.65 -13.07
C LEU A 84 -3.69 -7.71 -14.08
#